data_405652ca63aa582288bd9df3496c25ca
#
_entry.id   405652ca63aa582288bd9df3496c25ca
#
_cell.length_a   1.000
_cell.length_b   1.000
_cell.length_c   1.000
_cell.angle_alpha   90.00
_cell.angle_beta   90.00
_cell.angle_gamma   90.00
#
_symmetry.space_group_name_H-M   'P 1'
#
loop_
_entity.id
_entity.type
_entity.pdbx_description
1 polymer ?
#
loop_
_entity_poly.entity_id
_entity_poly.type
_entity_poly.pdbx_seq_one_letter_code
_entity_poly.pdbx_strand_id
1 'polypeptide(L)'
;MRLTIFSLIIFMFFPAKGQENNNYEQLHEFFFLWRDFENPPLRDGAPDYTKGQFNKRRRIFKSLEKKLAKIDTTDWSRSAQADYRFIRAEMNGYDFNQRVLKSWERDPAFYQTVWMYQSDVPAHEGPTNHALLEYWQYSFPLRGNKKDDFIKFLRVIPAFLKQAEINLTGNARDLWIAGIRDIRDQGENLKLIEKKLFQHHNQQSDIPLFDAIEKAQRANMEFIEWLELQSPNKTGPSGIGKENYSWYQKNVHLVPLNWEEEVQLLERELYRAWSFLKLEEHKNRNLPKMKAADSSEEFAVLTDNAVKKMMKFLEEEDIMYIKPNMEQALREHMGRYVPSENRNFFSIGLHYDPLPLYSHFYHWFDLAEIRDNPHVNPIRRLAPLYNIYDSKSEGIATAVEEMFLHAGLYDDNPRSREIVWIMLAQRAARGLGSLYAHANMMTMEEASQVHVKWTPRNWMEREPELLRFEQHLYLRQPGYGTCYITGKYLIEKLMTEYAEKLETEGKEFSLKDFLEKYNNAGSIPVELIKFEMVGE
;
A
#
# COMPACT_ATOMS: atom_id res chain seq x y z
N MET A 1 24.39 -36.19 72.32
CA MET A 1 23.48 -36.34 71.14
C MET A 1 23.46 -34.98 70.45
N ARG A 2 24.29 -34.85 69.40
CA ARG A 2 24.41 -33.59 68.67
C ARG A 2 23.52 -33.69 67.41
N LEU A 3 22.49 -32.82 67.31
CA LEU A 3 21.66 -32.67 66.04
C LEU A 3 22.42 -31.79 65.08
N THR A 4 22.73 -32.33 63.89
CA THR A 4 23.29 -31.60 62.78
C THR A 4 22.12 -31.18 61.86
N ILE A 5 21.87 -29.87 61.76
CA ILE A 5 20.87 -29.30 60.86
C ILE A 5 21.55 -29.14 59.52
N PHE A 6 21.04 -29.86 58.51
CA PHE A 6 21.40 -29.67 57.10
C PHE A 6 20.55 -28.54 56.53
N SER A 7 21.15 -27.38 56.29
CA SER A 7 20.51 -26.31 55.53
C SER A 7 20.57 -26.62 54.02
N LEU A 8 19.43 -26.90 53.45
CA LEU A 8 19.25 -27.07 52.01
C LEU A 8 19.16 -25.68 51.37
N ILE A 9 20.20 -25.21 50.68
CA ILE A 9 20.19 -23.96 49.93
C ILE A 9 19.53 -24.30 48.58
N ILE A 10 18.27 -23.89 48.43
CA ILE A 10 17.55 -23.90 47.13
C ILE A 10 18.06 -22.70 46.34
N PHE A 11 18.87 -22.97 45.31
CA PHE A 11 19.16 -21.99 44.28
C PHE A 11 17.92 -21.80 43.41
N MET A 12 17.15 -20.75 43.66
CA MET A 12 16.16 -20.29 42.70
C MET A 12 16.91 -19.68 41.51
N PHE A 13 16.90 -20.36 40.40
CA PHE A 13 17.24 -19.75 39.12
C PHE A 13 16.12 -18.76 38.75
N PHE A 14 16.36 -17.47 38.96
CA PHE A 14 15.59 -16.43 38.31
C PHE A 14 16.10 -16.35 36.85
N PRO A 15 15.25 -16.54 35.84
CA PRO A 15 15.68 -16.30 34.47
C PRO A 15 16.01 -14.81 34.31
N ALA A 16 17.11 -14.56 33.63
CA ALA A 16 17.69 -13.24 33.43
C ALA A 16 16.81 -12.34 32.54
N LYS A 17 15.78 -11.71 33.12
CA LYS A 17 15.01 -10.62 32.45
C LYS A 17 15.88 -9.42 32.01
N GLY A 18 17.13 -9.32 32.49
CA GLY A 18 18.02 -8.21 32.18
C GLY A 18 18.71 -8.31 30.80
N GLN A 19 18.86 -9.52 30.27
CA GLN A 19 19.59 -9.72 29.00
C GLN A 19 18.69 -9.55 27.79
N GLU A 20 17.42 -9.93 27.89
CA GLU A 20 16.39 -9.73 26.87
C GLU A 20 16.15 -8.23 26.60
N ASN A 21 16.05 -7.41 27.62
CA ASN A 21 15.86 -5.96 27.49
C ASN A 21 17.03 -5.26 26.76
N ASN A 22 18.26 -5.65 27.03
CA ASN A 22 19.44 -4.99 26.45
C ASN A 22 19.59 -5.28 24.95
N ASN A 23 19.33 -6.50 24.50
CA ASN A 23 19.42 -6.87 23.09
C ASN A 23 18.27 -6.29 22.25
N TYR A 24 17.07 -6.17 22.81
CA TYR A 24 15.93 -5.58 22.11
C TYR A 24 16.05 -4.05 22.00
N GLU A 25 16.61 -3.37 22.99
CA GLU A 25 16.97 -1.95 22.91
C GLU A 25 17.98 -1.71 21.77
N GLN A 26 18.96 -2.60 21.59
CA GLN A 26 19.90 -2.53 20.46
C GLN A 26 19.18 -2.63 19.10
N LEU A 27 18.09 -3.40 19.00
CA LEU A 27 17.29 -3.45 17.79
C LEU A 27 16.58 -2.12 17.51
N HIS A 28 16.04 -1.47 18.53
CA HIS A 28 15.45 -0.13 18.39
C HIS A 28 16.47 0.91 17.93
N GLU A 29 17.66 0.94 18.56
CA GLU A 29 18.75 1.81 18.12
C GLU A 29 19.16 1.52 16.66
N PHE A 30 19.25 0.24 16.32
CA PHE A 30 19.55 -0.17 14.96
C PHE A 30 18.47 0.26 13.97
N PHE A 31 17.20 0.17 14.32
CA PHE A 31 16.09 0.60 13.47
C PHE A 31 16.18 2.09 13.11
N PHE A 32 16.44 2.95 14.09
CA PHE A 32 16.63 4.39 13.80
C PHE A 32 17.89 4.65 12.97
N LEU A 33 18.97 3.94 13.23
CA LEU A 33 20.18 4.02 12.40
C LEU A 33 19.92 3.58 10.94
N TRP A 34 19.12 2.53 10.77
CA TRP A 34 18.69 2.04 9.46
C TRP A 34 17.84 3.09 8.73
N ARG A 35 16.85 3.66 9.41
CA ARG A 35 15.96 4.66 8.84
C ARG A 35 16.67 5.98 8.52
N ASP A 36 17.64 6.38 9.32
CA ASP A 36 18.51 7.51 9.01
C ASP A 36 19.40 7.23 7.79
N PHE A 37 19.99 6.04 7.73
CA PHE A 37 20.77 5.62 6.55
C PHE A 37 19.90 5.59 5.29
N GLU A 38 18.64 5.22 5.35
CA GLU A 38 17.76 5.13 4.19
C GLU A 38 17.57 6.50 3.51
N ASN A 39 17.59 7.58 4.27
CA ASN A 39 17.60 8.93 3.73
C ASN A 39 18.90 9.24 2.98
N PRO A 40 18.86 9.60 1.68
CA PRO A 40 20.06 9.96 0.93
C PRO A 40 20.57 11.35 1.36
N PRO A 41 21.88 11.60 1.28
CA PRO A 41 22.40 12.95 1.44
C PRO A 41 21.88 13.86 0.32
N LEU A 42 21.92 15.16 0.55
CA LEU A 42 21.47 16.14 -0.42
C LEU A 42 22.61 16.53 -1.40
N ARG A 43 22.23 16.73 -2.64
CA ARG A 43 23.03 17.33 -3.71
C ARG A 43 22.24 18.44 -4.38
N ASP A 44 22.76 19.65 -4.36
CA ASP A 44 22.07 20.84 -4.89
C ASP A 44 20.66 21.04 -4.29
N GLY A 45 20.46 20.64 -3.03
CA GLY A 45 19.20 20.72 -2.30
C GLY A 45 18.24 19.56 -2.54
N ALA A 46 18.51 18.66 -3.50
CA ALA A 46 17.73 17.46 -3.78
C ALA A 46 18.39 16.19 -3.23
N PRO A 47 17.64 15.12 -2.95
CA PRO A 47 18.20 13.82 -2.59
C PRO A 47 19.19 13.31 -3.65
N ASP A 48 20.37 12.85 -3.23
CA ASP A 48 21.40 12.36 -4.14
C ASP A 48 21.21 10.88 -4.49
N TYR A 49 20.60 10.63 -5.64
CA TYR A 49 20.42 9.30 -6.24
C TYR A 49 21.41 9.01 -7.37
N THR A 50 22.57 9.66 -7.37
CA THR A 50 23.60 9.38 -8.36
C THR A 50 24.24 8.01 -8.13
N LYS A 51 24.68 7.36 -9.21
CA LYS A 51 25.41 6.09 -9.17
C LYS A 51 26.64 6.14 -8.24
N GLY A 52 27.33 7.28 -8.21
CA GLY A 52 28.48 7.50 -7.32
C GLY A 52 28.07 7.45 -5.84
N GLN A 53 26.94 8.05 -5.50
CA GLN A 53 26.41 8.02 -4.14
C GLN A 53 25.93 6.61 -3.73
N PHE A 54 25.24 5.90 -4.60
CA PHE A 54 24.88 4.51 -4.35
C PHE A 54 26.08 3.62 -4.08
N ASN A 55 27.17 3.76 -4.85
CA ASN A 55 28.40 3.00 -4.62
C ASN A 55 29.05 3.28 -3.25
N LYS A 56 29.00 4.52 -2.77
CA LYS A 56 29.47 4.88 -1.42
C LYS A 56 28.57 4.24 -0.36
N ARG A 57 27.27 4.36 -0.50
CA ARG A 57 26.27 3.85 0.46
C ARG A 57 26.27 2.32 0.54
N ARG A 58 26.61 1.62 -0.54
CA ARG A 58 26.69 0.15 -0.55
C ARG A 58 27.66 -0.40 0.52
N ARG A 59 28.79 0.28 0.77
CA ARG A 59 29.73 -0.15 1.83
C ARG A 59 29.13 0.02 3.22
N ILE A 60 28.42 1.12 3.46
CA ILE A 60 27.74 1.39 4.72
C ILE A 60 26.62 0.37 4.92
N PHE A 61 25.83 0.11 3.87
CA PHE A 61 24.76 -0.89 3.89
C PHE A 61 25.29 -2.29 4.29
N LYS A 62 26.38 -2.75 3.69
CA LYS A 62 27.00 -4.02 4.06
C LYS A 62 27.52 -4.06 5.50
N SER A 63 27.87 -2.93 6.07
CA SER A 63 28.21 -2.81 7.50
C SER A 63 26.95 -2.93 8.38
N LEU A 64 25.83 -2.32 7.94
CA LEU A 64 24.54 -2.43 8.63
C LEU A 64 24.00 -3.86 8.62
N GLU A 65 24.07 -4.56 7.46
CA GLU A 65 23.70 -5.99 7.40
C GLU A 65 24.48 -6.83 8.42
N LYS A 66 25.80 -6.61 8.51
CA LYS A 66 26.64 -7.31 9.49
C LYS A 66 26.30 -6.92 10.94
N LYS A 67 25.89 -5.68 11.17
CA LYS A 67 25.50 -5.20 12.51
C LYS A 67 24.17 -5.86 12.92
N LEU A 68 23.17 -5.89 12.03
CA LEU A 68 21.91 -6.58 12.29
C LEU A 68 22.11 -8.07 12.57
N ALA A 69 22.92 -8.75 11.74
CA ALA A 69 23.19 -10.18 11.88
C ALA A 69 23.92 -10.57 13.18
N LYS A 70 24.50 -9.62 13.92
CA LYS A 70 25.14 -9.88 15.22
C LYS A 70 24.17 -9.81 16.40
N ILE A 71 22.96 -9.31 16.18
CA ILE A 71 21.94 -9.26 17.23
C ILE A 71 21.42 -10.68 17.43
N ASP A 72 21.64 -11.22 18.62
CA ASP A 72 21.13 -12.55 18.98
C ASP A 72 19.66 -12.44 19.39
N THR A 73 18.82 -13.19 18.70
CA THR A 73 17.36 -13.20 18.87
C THR A 73 16.84 -14.49 19.51
N THR A 74 17.74 -15.39 19.96
CA THR A 74 17.40 -16.77 20.34
C THR A 74 16.38 -16.84 21.49
N ASP A 75 16.56 -15.99 22.49
CA ASP A 75 15.71 -15.97 23.69
C ASP A 75 14.61 -14.89 23.63
N TRP A 76 14.37 -14.30 22.48
CA TRP A 76 13.39 -13.25 22.33
C TRP A 76 11.96 -13.77 22.24
N SER A 77 11.01 -12.94 22.70
CA SER A 77 9.59 -13.15 22.41
C SER A 77 9.34 -13.18 20.90
N ARG A 78 8.27 -13.83 20.49
CA ARG A 78 7.89 -13.89 19.06
C ARG A 78 7.68 -12.49 18.47
N SER A 79 7.11 -11.57 19.24
CA SER A 79 6.91 -10.19 18.81
C SER A 79 8.25 -9.49 18.53
N ALA A 80 9.24 -9.63 19.40
CA ALA A 80 10.57 -9.06 19.19
C ALA A 80 11.29 -9.72 17.98
N GLN A 81 11.11 -11.02 17.79
CA GLN A 81 11.64 -11.72 16.60
C GLN A 81 10.95 -11.26 15.30
N ALA A 82 9.64 -10.98 15.35
CA ALA A 82 8.92 -10.42 14.21
C ALA A 82 9.47 -9.04 13.82
N ASP A 83 9.76 -8.19 14.79
CA ASP A 83 10.37 -6.87 14.55
C ASP A 83 11.76 -6.98 13.88
N TYR A 84 12.58 -7.94 14.31
CA TYR A 84 13.86 -8.22 13.66
C TYR A 84 13.68 -8.66 12.20
N ARG A 85 12.75 -9.57 11.93
CA ARG A 85 12.44 -10.07 10.58
C ARG A 85 11.90 -8.95 9.70
N PHE A 86 11.08 -8.06 10.26
CA PHE A 86 10.55 -6.89 9.57
C PHE A 86 11.66 -5.93 9.11
N ILE A 87 12.59 -5.55 10.00
CA ILE A 87 13.73 -4.69 9.65
C ILE A 87 14.59 -5.36 8.56
N ARG A 88 14.80 -6.67 8.68
CA ARG A 88 15.55 -7.42 7.65
C ARG A 88 14.84 -7.39 6.31
N ALA A 89 13.51 -7.48 6.28
CA ALA A 89 12.72 -7.38 5.05
C ALA A 89 12.85 -6.01 4.39
N GLU A 90 12.82 -4.92 5.16
CA GLU A 90 13.10 -3.57 4.64
C GLU A 90 14.52 -3.46 4.05
N MET A 91 15.52 -4.00 4.73
CA MET A 91 16.89 -4.00 4.23
C MET A 91 17.03 -4.83 2.94
N ASN A 92 16.32 -5.94 2.84
CA ASN A 92 16.25 -6.73 1.60
C ASN A 92 15.61 -5.92 0.46
N GLY A 93 14.57 -5.13 0.73
CA GLY A 93 13.95 -4.22 -0.23
C GLY A 93 14.93 -3.17 -0.75
N TYR A 94 15.71 -2.56 0.13
CA TYR A 94 16.77 -1.65 -0.26
C TYR A 94 17.82 -2.31 -1.18
N ASP A 95 18.34 -3.48 -0.80
CA ASP A 95 19.32 -4.22 -1.62
C ASP A 95 18.74 -4.62 -2.98
N PHE A 96 17.48 -5.07 -2.99
CA PHE A 96 16.80 -5.44 -4.23
C PHE A 96 16.60 -4.23 -5.16
N ASN A 97 16.19 -3.09 -4.62
CA ASN A 97 16.07 -1.86 -5.41
C ASN A 97 17.42 -1.45 -6.03
N GLN A 98 18.52 -1.62 -5.28
CA GLN A 98 19.87 -1.33 -5.79
C GLN A 98 20.34 -2.28 -6.89
N ARG A 99 19.96 -3.55 -6.83
CA ARG A 99 20.47 -4.57 -7.77
C ARG A 99 19.55 -4.82 -8.96
N VAL A 100 18.24 -4.76 -8.75
CA VAL A 100 17.24 -5.26 -9.72
C VAL A 100 16.32 -4.16 -10.19
N LEU A 101 15.53 -3.54 -9.32
CA LEU A 101 14.54 -2.53 -9.69
C LEU A 101 15.21 -1.31 -10.31
N LYS A 102 16.20 -0.75 -9.61
CA LYS A 102 16.92 0.46 -10.03
C LYS A 102 15.97 1.56 -10.51
N SER A 103 14.96 1.86 -9.71
CA SER A 103 13.87 2.78 -10.08
C SER A 103 14.41 4.12 -10.58
N TRP A 104 15.46 4.66 -9.92
CA TRP A 104 16.11 5.90 -10.32
C TRP A 104 16.79 5.86 -11.70
N GLU A 105 17.11 4.65 -12.22
CA GLU A 105 17.81 4.45 -13.52
C GLU A 105 16.80 4.08 -14.62
N ARG A 106 15.67 3.44 -14.27
CA ARG A 106 14.78 2.82 -15.23
C ARG A 106 13.42 3.51 -15.38
N ASP A 107 12.93 4.19 -14.34
CA ASP A 107 11.56 4.72 -14.29
C ASP A 107 11.55 6.26 -14.15
N PRO A 108 11.13 7.01 -15.18
CA PRO A 108 11.01 8.46 -15.06
C PRO A 108 10.08 8.92 -13.94
N ALA A 109 9.02 8.17 -13.61
CA ALA A 109 8.11 8.52 -12.54
C ALA A 109 8.72 8.40 -11.14
N PHE A 110 9.88 7.74 -10.97
CA PHE A 110 10.64 7.83 -9.72
C PHE A 110 10.95 9.28 -9.34
N TYR A 111 11.01 10.18 -10.32
CA TYR A 111 11.30 11.60 -10.12
C TYR A 111 10.04 12.47 -9.97
N GLN A 112 8.86 11.87 -9.91
CA GLN A 112 7.63 12.56 -9.51
C GLN A 112 7.73 12.95 -8.04
N THR A 113 7.42 14.22 -7.72
CA THR A 113 7.54 14.76 -6.36
C THR A 113 6.26 15.34 -5.82
N VAL A 114 5.27 15.62 -6.67
CA VAL A 114 4.01 16.29 -6.27
C VAL A 114 2.87 15.28 -6.22
N TRP A 115 2.34 15.06 -5.02
CA TRP A 115 1.22 14.17 -4.75
C TRP A 115 0.02 14.98 -4.24
N MET A 116 -1.09 14.91 -4.95
CA MET A 116 -2.27 15.75 -4.68
C MET A 116 -3.19 15.18 -3.62
N TYR A 117 -3.23 13.86 -3.46
CA TYR A 117 -4.17 13.13 -2.60
C TYR A 117 -3.44 12.13 -1.71
N GLN A 118 -4.01 11.89 -0.53
CA GLN A 118 -3.55 10.84 0.37
C GLN A 118 -3.91 9.47 -0.22
N SER A 119 -3.02 8.50 -0.09
CA SER A 119 -3.29 7.11 -0.38
C SER A 119 -4.13 6.48 0.74
N ASP A 120 -4.89 5.44 0.44
CA ASP A 120 -5.65 4.64 1.40
C ASP A 120 -4.82 3.55 2.09
N VAL A 121 -3.52 3.51 1.80
CA VAL A 121 -2.53 2.65 2.46
C VAL A 121 -1.53 3.48 3.27
N PRO A 122 -0.76 2.89 4.22
CA PRO A 122 0.16 3.62 5.09
C PRO A 122 1.32 4.36 4.41
N ALA A 123 1.54 4.17 3.12
CA ALA A 123 2.57 4.85 2.33
C ALA A 123 2.06 5.20 0.93
N HIS A 124 2.92 5.73 0.07
CA HIS A 124 2.53 6.10 -1.29
C HIS A 124 2.38 4.90 -2.22
N GLU A 125 1.32 4.91 -3.01
CA GLU A 125 1.13 4.06 -4.17
C GLU A 125 1.95 4.63 -5.34
N GLY A 126 3.17 4.26 -5.44
CA GLY A 126 4.07 4.71 -6.51
C GLY A 126 5.54 4.64 -6.12
N PRO A 127 6.45 5.06 -7.01
CA PRO A 127 7.87 5.10 -6.69
C PRO A 127 8.11 6.04 -5.51
N THR A 128 8.76 5.53 -4.48
CA THR A 128 9.06 6.29 -3.26
C THR A 128 10.43 6.94 -3.39
N ASN A 129 10.48 8.26 -3.20
CA ASN A 129 11.70 9.03 -3.07
C ASN A 129 11.62 9.99 -1.86
N HIS A 130 12.70 10.67 -1.53
CA HIS A 130 12.77 11.56 -0.37
C HIS A 130 12.52 13.05 -0.71
N ALA A 131 11.92 13.35 -1.86
CA ALA A 131 11.62 14.70 -2.32
C ALA A 131 10.11 14.93 -2.49
N LEU A 132 9.28 14.32 -1.65
CA LEU A 132 7.82 14.32 -1.80
C LEU A 132 7.19 15.61 -1.27
N LEU A 133 6.35 16.24 -2.09
CA LEU A 133 5.40 17.28 -1.70
C LEU A 133 4.00 16.64 -1.59
N GLU A 134 3.57 16.40 -0.38
CA GLU A 134 2.24 15.86 -0.06
C GLU A 134 1.25 17.03 0.07
N TYR A 135 0.64 17.40 -1.05
CA TYR A 135 -0.18 18.62 -1.16
C TYR A 135 -1.36 18.65 -0.17
N TRP A 136 -1.99 17.50 0.10
CA TRP A 136 -3.12 17.43 1.04
C TRP A 136 -2.78 17.83 2.48
N GLN A 137 -1.50 17.88 2.86
CA GLN A 137 -1.06 18.31 4.19
C GLN A 137 -1.02 19.83 4.37
N TYR A 138 -1.31 20.59 3.30
CA TYR A 138 -1.22 22.04 3.29
C TYR A 138 -2.58 22.71 3.20
N SER A 139 -2.82 23.67 4.13
CA SER A 139 -3.98 24.56 4.11
C SER A 139 -3.61 25.92 3.55
N PHE A 140 -4.49 26.51 2.75
CA PHE A 140 -4.28 27.81 2.15
C PHE A 140 -5.11 28.90 2.86
N PRO A 141 -4.56 30.12 3.06
CA PRO A 141 -3.22 30.60 2.67
C PRO A 141 -2.10 29.93 3.47
N LEU A 142 -0.97 29.63 2.80
CA LEU A 142 0.24 29.10 3.43
C LEU A 142 0.83 30.14 4.40
N ARG A 143 1.25 29.70 5.61
CA ARG A 143 1.78 30.59 6.65
C ARG A 143 2.95 29.94 7.40
N GLY A 144 3.87 30.82 7.91
CA GLY A 144 4.98 30.39 8.76
C GLY A 144 5.79 29.22 8.17
N ASN A 145 6.19 28.31 9.01
CA ASN A 145 7.03 27.15 8.63
C ASN A 145 6.44 26.31 7.49
N LYS A 146 5.10 26.17 7.44
CA LYS A 146 4.43 25.43 6.34
C LYS A 146 4.65 26.11 4.98
N LYS A 147 4.69 27.44 4.93
CA LYS A 147 5.01 28.17 3.70
C LYS A 147 6.48 27.96 3.30
N ASP A 148 7.39 28.01 4.27
CA ASP A 148 8.82 27.81 4.01
C ASP A 148 9.12 26.38 3.55
N ASP A 149 8.49 25.38 4.15
CA ASP A 149 8.57 23.99 3.73
C ASP A 149 8.03 23.80 2.31
N PHE A 150 6.88 24.40 2.00
CA PHE A 150 6.29 24.32 0.66
C PHE A 150 7.22 24.91 -0.41
N ILE A 151 7.80 26.08 -0.15
CA ILE A 151 8.81 26.70 -1.03
C ILE A 151 10.03 25.81 -1.18
N LYS A 152 10.51 25.19 -0.09
CA LYS A 152 11.65 24.29 -0.11
C LYS A 152 11.38 23.09 -1.02
N PHE A 153 10.21 22.44 -0.92
CA PHE A 153 9.85 21.31 -1.78
C PHE A 153 9.77 21.72 -3.25
N LEU A 154 9.16 22.87 -3.58
CA LEU A 154 9.13 23.35 -4.96
C LEU A 154 10.55 23.61 -5.51
N ARG A 155 11.45 24.13 -4.70
CA ARG A 155 12.86 24.40 -5.10
C ARG A 155 13.69 23.16 -5.32
N VAL A 156 13.31 22.01 -4.77
CA VAL A 156 13.96 20.72 -5.02
C VAL A 156 13.74 20.25 -6.46
N ILE A 157 12.58 20.54 -7.05
CA ILE A 157 12.16 19.97 -8.34
C ILE A 157 13.17 20.23 -9.47
N PRO A 158 13.66 21.45 -9.74
CA PRO A 158 14.61 21.67 -10.83
C PRO A 158 15.91 20.86 -10.70
N ALA A 159 16.51 20.83 -9.50
CA ALA A 159 17.74 20.09 -9.26
C ALA A 159 17.51 18.57 -9.35
N PHE A 160 16.35 18.09 -8.89
CA PHE A 160 16.00 16.68 -8.91
C PHE A 160 15.76 16.16 -10.33
N LEU A 161 15.01 16.91 -11.15
CA LEU A 161 14.77 16.57 -12.55
C LEU A 161 16.05 16.68 -13.39
N LYS A 162 16.93 17.62 -13.10
CA LYS A 162 18.25 17.68 -13.75
C LYS A 162 19.13 16.48 -13.41
N GLN A 163 19.04 15.96 -12.20
CA GLN A 163 19.70 14.71 -11.82
C GLN A 163 19.08 13.51 -12.54
N ALA A 164 17.75 13.51 -12.78
CA ALA A 164 17.04 12.48 -13.52
C ALA A 164 17.59 12.29 -14.94
N GLU A 165 17.86 13.38 -15.67
CA GLU A 165 18.42 13.32 -17.02
C GLU A 165 19.77 12.57 -17.07
N ILE A 166 20.56 12.63 -15.99
CA ILE A 166 21.85 11.94 -15.88
C ILE A 166 21.66 10.47 -15.48
N ASN A 167 20.69 10.19 -14.61
CA ASN A 167 20.51 8.87 -14.01
C ASN A 167 19.72 7.90 -14.91
N LEU A 168 18.75 8.39 -15.69
CA LEU A 168 17.82 7.59 -16.49
C LEU A 168 18.47 6.96 -17.73
N THR A 169 19.43 6.09 -17.48
CA THR A 169 20.19 5.38 -18.52
C THR A 169 19.59 4.01 -18.86
N GLY A 170 18.67 3.50 -18.05
CA GLY A 170 18.03 2.20 -18.24
C GLY A 170 17.16 2.14 -19.49
N ASN A 171 16.92 0.90 -19.95
CA ASN A 171 16.09 0.62 -21.11
C ASN A 171 14.86 -0.20 -20.68
N ALA A 172 13.75 0.48 -20.36
CA ALA A 172 12.50 -0.12 -19.87
C ALA A 172 11.30 0.60 -20.53
N ARG A 173 10.82 0.05 -21.65
CA ARG A 173 9.85 0.69 -22.55
C ARG A 173 8.58 1.14 -21.81
N ASP A 174 7.92 0.23 -21.10
CA ASP A 174 6.61 0.52 -20.50
C ASP A 174 6.72 1.47 -19.29
N LEU A 175 7.81 1.38 -18.52
CA LEU A 175 8.09 2.34 -17.46
C LEU A 175 8.33 3.75 -18.01
N TRP A 176 8.94 3.88 -19.19
CA TRP A 176 9.13 5.18 -19.83
C TRP A 176 7.82 5.76 -20.37
N ILE A 177 7.00 4.95 -21.07
CA ILE A 177 5.69 5.40 -21.57
C ILE A 177 4.84 5.93 -20.42
N ALA A 178 4.75 5.16 -19.35
CA ALA A 178 3.97 5.50 -18.19
C ALA A 178 4.60 6.66 -17.40
N GLY A 179 5.92 6.69 -17.25
CA GLY A 179 6.62 7.75 -16.53
C GLY A 179 6.50 9.12 -17.21
N ILE A 180 6.50 9.19 -18.54
CA ILE A 180 6.22 10.44 -19.27
C ILE A 180 4.83 10.96 -18.93
N ARG A 181 3.81 10.09 -18.87
CA ARG A 181 2.46 10.47 -18.47
C ARG A 181 2.43 11.06 -17.07
N ASP A 182 3.04 10.39 -16.09
CA ASP A 182 3.02 10.83 -14.69
C ASP A 182 3.76 12.16 -14.49
N ILE A 183 4.84 12.41 -15.25
CA ILE A 183 5.51 13.70 -15.21
C ILE A 183 4.69 14.80 -15.90
N ARG A 184 3.88 14.47 -16.92
CA ARG A 184 2.89 15.41 -17.49
C ARG A 184 1.80 15.74 -16.48
N ASP A 185 1.28 14.73 -15.77
CA ASP A 185 0.28 14.94 -14.72
C ASP A 185 0.85 15.81 -13.58
N GLN A 186 2.12 15.63 -13.23
CA GLN A 186 2.79 16.55 -12.31
C GLN A 186 2.80 17.99 -12.83
N GLY A 187 3.03 18.20 -14.14
CA GLY A 187 2.96 19.51 -14.75
C GLY A 187 1.57 20.17 -14.62
N GLU A 188 0.50 19.40 -14.85
CA GLU A 188 -0.87 19.90 -14.64
C GLU A 188 -1.15 20.18 -13.15
N ASN A 189 -0.68 19.34 -12.25
CA ASN A 189 -0.80 19.56 -10.81
C ASN A 189 -0.08 20.83 -10.37
N LEU A 190 1.12 21.12 -10.89
CA LEU A 190 1.83 22.37 -10.62
C LEU A 190 1.05 23.60 -11.10
N LYS A 191 0.35 23.53 -12.24
CA LYS A 191 -0.55 24.61 -12.71
C LYS A 191 -1.77 24.80 -11.79
N LEU A 192 -2.36 23.70 -11.29
CA LEU A 192 -3.45 23.77 -10.32
C LEU A 192 -2.99 24.40 -9.01
N ILE A 193 -1.81 24.04 -8.54
CA ILE A 193 -1.18 24.63 -7.35
C ILE A 193 -0.97 26.13 -7.56
N GLU A 194 -0.38 26.54 -8.67
CA GLU A 194 -0.17 27.95 -9.01
C GLU A 194 -1.48 28.75 -9.00
N LYS A 195 -2.53 28.21 -9.64
CA LYS A 195 -3.87 28.83 -9.60
C LYS A 195 -4.38 29.00 -8.16
N LYS A 196 -4.14 28.02 -7.29
CA LYS A 196 -4.50 28.10 -5.87
C LYS A 196 -3.68 29.15 -5.13
N LEU A 197 -2.38 29.27 -5.45
CA LEU A 197 -1.52 30.31 -4.89
C LEU A 197 -2.02 31.71 -5.26
N PHE A 198 -2.39 31.98 -6.51
CA PHE A 198 -2.96 33.25 -6.94
C PHE A 198 -4.27 33.61 -6.23
N GLN A 199 -5.06 32.64 -5.81
CA GLN A 199 -6.30 32.87 -5.06
C GLN A 199 -6.06 33.30 -3.60
N HIS A 200 -4.94 32.95 -2.99
CA HIS A 200 -4.69 33.05 -1.57
C HIS A 200 -3.45 33.90 -1.20
N HIS A 201 -2.58 34.22 -2.16
CA HIS A 201 -1.34 34.94 -1.97
C HIS A 201 -1.18 36.07 -2.97
N ASN A 202 -0.47 37.14 -2.57
CA ASN A 202 -0.15 38.24 -3.46
C ASN A 202 1.24 38.03 -4.06
N GLN A 203 1.33 38.02 -5.39
CA GLN A 203 2.57 37.78 -6.11
C GLN A 203 3.68 38.78 -5.76
N GLN A 204 3.33 40.06 -5.53
CA GLN A 204 4.31 41.11 -5.21
C GLN A 204 4.90 40.98 -3.80
N SER A 205 4.13 40.43 -2.85
CA SER A 205 4.60 40.22 -1.47
C SER A 205 5.19 38.84 -1.23
N ASP A 206 4.84 37.82 -2.05
CA ASP A 206 5.24 36.45 -1.90
C ASP A 206 6.19 35.97 -3.03
N ILE A 207 7.07 36.87 -3.47
CA ILE A 207 8.02 36.64 -4.59
C ILE A 207 8.73 35.27 -4.49
N PRO A 208 9.28 34.81 -3.32
CA PRO A 208 9.97 33.53 -3.24
C PRO A 208 9.08 32.32 -3.54
N LEU A 209 7.78 32.40 -3.25
CA LEU A 209 6.81 31.34 -3.50
C LEU A 209 6.48 31.24 -4.99
N PHE A 210 6.21 32.37 -5.63
CA PHE A 210 5.89 32.42 -7.06
C PHE A 210 7.11 32.14 -7.95
N ASP A 211 8.31 32.56 -7.57
CA ASP A 211 9.56 32.19 -8.24
C ASP A 211 9.81 30.68 -8.15
N ALA A 212 9.51 30.05 -7.00
CA ALA A 212 9.69 28.61 -6.82
C ALA A 212 8.73 27.79 -7.69
N ILE A 213 7.44 28.15 -7.76
CA ILE A 213 6.47 27.41 -8.59
C ILE A 213 6.76 27.59 -10.09
N GLU A 214 7.12 28.80 -10.54
CA GLU A 214 7.49 29.06 -11.94
C GLU A 214 8.71 28.23 -12.36
N LYS A 215 9.75 28.17 -11.52
CA LYS A 215 10.94 27.35 -11.80
C LYS A 215 10.63 25.87 -11.82
N ALA A 216 9.77 25.38 -10.91
CA ALA A 216 9.32 23.99 -10.89
C ALA A 216 8.56 23.62 -12.17
N GLN A 217 7.62 24.45 -12.62
CA GLN A 217 6.87 24.25 -13.87
C GLN A 217 7.78 24.22 -15.09
N ARG A 218 8.71 25.17 -15.19
CA ARG A 218 9.67 25.23 -16.30
C ARG A 218 10.54 23.99 -16.36
N ALA A 219 11.12 23.58 -15.22
CA ALA A 219 11.95 22.38 -15.15
C ALA A 219 11.16 21.11 -15.48
N ASN A 220 9.89 21.03 -15.05
CA ASN A 220 9.03 19.89 -15.39
C ASN A 220 8.73 19.82 -16.89
N MET A 221 8.48 20.95 -17.55
CA MET A 221 8.25 21.04 -18.99
C MET A 221 9.52 20.62 -19.78
N GLU A 222 10.67 21.19 -19.44
CA GLU A 222 11.96 20.84 -20.06
C GLU A 222 12.27 19.34 -19.89
N PHE A 223 11.94 18.76 -18.75
CA PHE A 223 12.14 17.35 -18.49
C PHE A 223 11.21 16.45 -19.32
N ILE A 224 9.94 16.84 -19.53
CA ILE A 224 9.02 16.13 -20.44
C ILE A 224 9.59 16.11 -21.85
N GLU A 225 10.03 17.25 -22.37
CA GLU A 225 10.63 17.33 -23.71
C GLU A 225 11.86 16.43 -23.85
N TRP A 226 12.71 16.39 -22.82
CA TRP A 226 13.87 15.52 -22.77
C TRP A 226 13.46 14.02 -22.77
N LEU A 227 12.46 13.64 -21.96
CA LEU A 227 11.96 12.27 -21.90
C LEU A 227 11.39 11.82 -23.23
N GLU A 228 10.61 12.66 -23.90
CA GLU A 228 10.03 12.37 -25.21
C GLU A 228 11.10 12.15 -26.29
N LEU A 229 12.16 12.94 -26.26
CA LEU A 229 13.30 12.79 -27.17
C LEU A 229 14.03 11.45 -26.96
N GLN A 230 14.13 10.96 -25.73
CA GLN A 230 14.79 9.70 -25.41
C GLN A 230 13.90 8.47 -25.62
N SER A 231 12.58 8.63 -25.55
CA SER A 231 11.58 7.54 -25.54
C SER A 231 11.71 6.55 -26.71
N PRO A 232 11.96 6.98 -27.97
CA PRO A 232 12.09 6.05 -29.10
C PRO A 232 13.20 5.00 -28.94
N ASN A 233 14.19 5.28 -28.12
CA ASN A 233 15.32 4.38 -27.84
C ASN A 233 15.05 3.41 -26.68
N LYS A 234 13.91 3.55 -26.01
CA LYS A 234 13.54 2.73 -24.84
C LYS A 234 12.63 1.57 -25.26
N THR A 235 13.25 0.47 -25.65
CA THR A 235 12.58 -0.70 -26.25
C THR A 235 12.70 -1.97 -25.41
N GLY A 236 13.47 -1.94 -24.32
CA GLY A 236 13.76 -3.10 -23.49
C GLY A 236 12.62 -3.49 -22.54
N PRO A 237 12.75 -4.65 -21.88
CA PRO A 237 11.77 -5.18 -20.96
C PRO A 237 11.63 -4.31 -19.73
N SER A 238 10.41 -4.17 -19.23
CA SER A 238 10.10 -3.37 -18.04
C SER A 238 9.92 -4.22 -16.78
N GLY A 239 9.50 -5.47 -16.92
CA GLY A 239 9.41 -6.42 -15.81
C GLY A 239 10.78 -6.83 -15.26
N ILE A 240 10.77 -7.50 -14.13
CA ILE A 240 11.97 -7.95 -13.41
C ILE A 240 12.28 -9.44 -13.58
N GLY A 241 11.41 -10.19 -14.27
CA GLY A 241 11.50 -11.64 -14.44
C GLY A 241 10.94 -12.43 -13.24
N LYS A 242 10.50 -13.65 -13.50
CA LYS A 242 9.84 -14.54 -12.53
C LYS A 242 10.67 -14.83 -11.28
N GLU A 243 11.96 -15.11 -11.48
CA GLU A 243 12.88 -15.45 -10.38
C GLU A 243 13.08 -14.27 -9.43
N ASN A 244 13.31 -13.08 -9.96
CA ASN A 244 13.44 -11.87 -9.15
C ASN A 244 12.13 -11.51 -8.46
N TYR A 245 10.99 -11.67 -9.14
CA TYR A 245 9.67 -11.47 -8.56
C TYR A 245 9.44 -12.41 -7.36
N SER A 246 9.67 -13.71 -7.54
CA SER A 246 9.52 -14.71 -6.47
C SER A 246 10.48 -14.45 -5.30
N TRP A 247 11.71 -14.01 -5.59
CA TRP A 247 12.66 -13.62 -4.54
C TRP A 247 12.15 -12.41 -3.74
N TYR A 248 11.62 -11.40 -4.43
CA TYR A 248 11.07 -10.19 -3.80
C TYR A 248 9.90 -10.51 -2.89
N GLN A 249 8.93 -11.28 -3.38
CA GLN A 249 7.80 -11.75 -2.59
C GLN A 249 8.26 -12.45 -1.30
N LYS A 250 9.13 -13.40 -1.42
CA LYS A 250 9.59 -14.20 -0.27
C LYS A 250 10.44 -13.41 0.73
N ASN A 251 11.30 -12.50 0.27
CA ASN A 251 12.33 -11.89 1.12
C ASN A 251 12.02 -10.45 1.52
N VAL A 252 11.14 -9.76 0.81
CA VAL A 252 10.73 -8.38 1.08
C VAL A 252 9.29 -8.33 1.61
N HIS A 253 8.32 -8.82 0.82
CA HIS A 253 6.91 -8.83 1.23
C HIS A 253 6.59 -9.96 2.21
N LEU A 254 7.49 -10.91 2.40
CA LEU A 254 7.33 -12.11 3.23
C LEU A 254 6.11 -12.96 2.81
N VAL A 255 5.74 -12.92 1.55
CA VAL A 255 4.71 -13.77 0.95
C VAL A 255 5.36 -15.11 0.54
N PRO A 256 4.93 -16.25 1.11
CA PRO A 256 5.59 -17.55 0.89
C PRO A 256 5.19 -18.23 -0.42
N LEU A 257 4.85 -17.45 -1.45
CA LEU A 257 4.47 -17.92 -2.78
C LEU A 257 5.51 -17.50 -3.82
N ASN A 258 5.74 -18.35 -4.80
CA ASN A 258 6.50 -18.00 -6.00
C ASN A 258 5.55 -17.51 -7.11
N TRP A 259 6.12 -17.05 -8.24
CA TRP A 259 5.35 -16.49 -9.35
C TRP A 259 4.29 -17.47 -9.89
N GLU A 260 4.64 -18.75 -10.06
CA GLU A 260 3.76 -19.79 -10.57
C GLU A 260 2.62 -20.10 -9.58
N GLU A 261 2.90 -20.14 -8.31
CA GLU A 261 1.91 -20.37 -7.24
C GLU A 261 0.93 -19.20 -7.14
N GLU A 262 1.41 -17.95 -7.29
CA GLU A 262 0.52 -16.79 -7.35
C GLU A 262 -0.38 -16.80 -8.60
N VAL A 263 0.14 -17.18 -9.77
CA VAL A 263 -0.69 -17.35 -10.97
C VAL A 263 -1.81 -18.36 -10.72
N GLN A 264 -1.50 -19.53 -10.17
CA GLN A 264 -2.50 -20.56 -9.86
C GLN A 264 -3.55 -20.08 -8.86
N LEU A 265 -3.12 -19.37 -7.81
CA LEU A 265 -4.01 -18.80 -6.82
C LEU A 265 -4.96 -17.77 -7.44
N LEU A 266 -4.42 -16.84 -8.23
CA LEU A 266 -5.22 -15.76 -8.85
C LEU A 266 -6.18 -16.32 -9.91
N GLU A 267 -5.77 -17.28 -10.72
CA GLU A 267 -6.67 -17.96 -11.67
C GLU A 267 -7.81 -18.68 -10.93
N ARG A 268 -7.50 -19.38 -9.85
CA ARG A 268 -8.52 -20.05 -9.02
C ARG A 268 -9.50 -19.06 -8.45
N GLU A 269 -9.05 -17.94 -7.90
CA GLU A 269 -9.91 -16.90 -7.34
C GLU A 269 -10.72 -16.16 -8.44
N LEU A 270 -10.14 -15.95 -9.61
CA LEU A 270 -10.86 -15.39 -10.77
C LEU A 270 -12.03 -16.29 -11.17
N TYR A 271 -11.79 -17.60 -11.36
CA TYR A 271 -12.84 -18.53 -11.74
C TYR A 271 -13.88 -18.72 -10.64
N ARG A 272 -13.47 -18.67 -9.38
CA ARG A 272 -14.38 -18.69 -8.22
C ARG A 272 -15.29 -17.47 -8.24
N ALA A 273 -14.73 -16.28 -8.38
CA ALA A 273 -15.49 -15.03 -8.41
C ALA A 273 -16.52 -15.02 -9.56
N TRP A 274 -16.11 -15.43 -10.78
CA TRP A 274 -17.03 -15.55 -11.91
C TRP A 274 -18.14 -16.56 -11.68
N SER A 275 -17.82 -17.72 -11.13
CA SER A 275 -18.80 -18.77 -10.85
C SER A 275 -19.82 -18.32 -9.81
N PHE A 276 -19.36 -17.71 -8.71
CA PHE A 276 -20.23 -17.21 -7.66
C PHE A 276 -21.07 -16.01 -8.12
N LEU A 277 -20.53 -15.13 -8.95
CA LEU A 277 -21.32 -14.09 -9.60
C LEU A 277 -22.50 -14.69 -10.39
N LYS A 278 -22.25 -15.74 -11.19
CA LYS A 278 -23.33 -16.40 -11.96
C LYS A 278 -24.34 -17.11 -11.07
N LEU A 279 -23.93 -17.66 -9.93
CA LEU A 279 -24.83 -18.25 -8.96
C LEU A 279 -25.71 -17.18 -8.27
N GLU A 280 -25.12 -16.04 -7.87
CA GLU A 280 -25.90 -14.92 -7.31
C GLU A 280 -26.84 -14.30 -8.35
N GLU A 281 -26.41 -14.10 -9.60
CA GLU A 281 -27.29 -13.65 -10.69
C GLU A 281 -28.45 -14.60 -10.93
N HIS A 282 -28.22 -15.93 -10.88
CA HIS A 282 -29.28 -16.93 -10.97
C HIS A 282 -30.23 -16.86 -9.79
N LYS A 283 -29.71 -16.79 -8.56
CA LYS A 283 -30.52 -16.65 -7.33
C LYS A 283 -31.41 -15.42 -7.41
N ASN A 284 -30.84 -14.31 -7.84
CA ASN A 284 -31.50 -13.00 -7.90
C ASN A 284 -32.31 -12.75 -9.19
N ARG A 285 -32.43 -13.74 -10.11
CA ARG A 285 -33.03 -13.56 -11.45
C ARG A 285 -34.44 -12.97 -11.46
N ASN A 286 -35.20 -13.20 -10.39
CA ASN A 286 -36.60 -12.71 -10.24
C ASN A 286 -36.68 -11.39 -9.44
N LEU A 287 -35.57 -10.88 -8.91
CA LEU A 287 -35.52 -9.60 -8.21
C LEU A 287 -35.37 -8.44 -9.22
N PRO A 288 -35.88 -7.25 -8.90
CA PRO A 288 -35.61 -6.06 -9.70
C PRO A 288 -34.11 -5.86 -9.95
N LYS A 289 -33.76 -5.33 -11.10
CA LYS A 289 -32.37 -4.92 -11.35
C LYS A 289 -32.00 -3.74 -10.47
N MET A 290 -30.77 -3.66 -9.98
CA MET A 290 -30.29 -2.47 -9.30
C MET A 290 -30.36 -1.26 -10.24
N LYS A 291 -30.75 -0.12 -9.68
CA LYS A 291 -30.78 1.17 -10.36
C LYS A 291 -29.65 2.03 -9.77
N ALA A 292 -28.83 2.59 -10.64
CA ALA A 292 -27.80 3.53 -10.20
C ALA A 292 -28.42 4.88 -9.83
N ALA A 293 -27.86 5.57 -8.86
CA ALA A 293 -28.24 6.96 -8.55
C ALA A 293 -27.99 7.87 -9.76
N ASP A 294 -29.00 8.64 -10.17
CA ASP A 294 -28.99 9.46 -11.37
C ASP A 294 -28.80 10.97 -11.06
N SER A 295 -28.82 11.36 -9.78
CA SER A 295 -28.59 12.75 -9.35
C SER A 295 -27.67 12.82 -8.12
N SER A 296 -27.14 14.01 -7.84
CA SER A 296 -26.31 14.24 -6.65
C SER A 296 -27.11 14.08 -5.36
N GLU A 297 -28.39 14.38 -5.36
CA GLU A 297 -29.31 14.23 -4.23
C GLU A 297 -29.57 12.75 -3.93
N GLU A 298 -29.87 11.95 -4.97
CA GLU A 298 -30.04 10.50 -4.82
C GLU A 298 -28.75 9.85 -4.32
N PHE A 299 -27.61 10.24 -4.87
CA PHE A 299 -26.31 9.73 -4.47
C PHE A 299 -25.99 10.07 -3.01
N ALA A 300 -26.25 11.30 -2.56
CA ALA A 300 -26.01 11.71 -1.19
C ALA A 300 -26.88 10.91 -0.19
N VAL A 301 -28.15 10.64 -0.52
CA VAL A 301 -29.02 9.80 0.30
C VAL A 301 -28.55 8.35 0.31
N LEU A 302 -28.13 7.80 -0.84
CA LEU A 302 -27.65 6.45 -0.97
C LEU A 302 -26.40 6.22 -0.10
N THR A 303 -25.42 7.13 -0.18
CA THR A 303 -24.15 7.04 0.54
C THR A 303 -24.33 7.25 2.05
N ASP A 304 -25.16 8.20 2.49
CA ASP A 304 -25.47 8.40 3.92
C ASP A 304 -26.14 7.17 4.56
N ASN A 305 -27.10 6.58 3.84
CA ASN A 305 -27.75 5.35 4.29
C ASN A 305 -26.78 4.17 4.36
N ALA A 306 -25.85 4.07 3.41
CA ALA A 306 -24.83 3.02 3.40
C ALA A 306 -23.87 3.15 4.59
N VAL A 307 -23.43 4.38 4.94
CA VAL A 307 -22.60 4.61 6.14
C VAL A 307 -23.35 4.15 7.40
N LYS A 308 -24.57 4.62 7.59
CA LYS A 308 -25.39 4.25 8.76
C LYS A 308 -25.58 2.73 8.85
N LYS A 309 -25.85 2.09 7.71
CA LYS A 309 -26.03 0.63 7.67
C LYS A 309 -24.73 -0.11 7.99
N MET A 310 -23.60 0.32 7.45
CA MET A 310 -22.30 -0.27 7.74
C MET A 310 -21.98 -0.20 9.24
N MET A 311 -22.07 0.98 9.84
CA MET A 311 -21.75 1.15 11.27
C MET A 311 -22.68 0.33 12.16
N LYS A 312 -23.99 0.32 11.86
CA LYS A 312 -24.98 -0.48 12.57
C LYS A 312 -24.68 -1.98 12.46
N PHE A 313 -24.36 -2.47 11.27
CA PHE A 313 -24.00 -3.87 11.03
C PHE A 313 -22.77 -4.29 11.84
N LEU A 314 -21.70 -3.48 11.82
CA LEU A 314 -20.49 -3.79 12.57
C LEU A 314 -20.72 -3.91 14.07
N GLU A 315 -21.66 -3.13 14.63
CA GLU A 315 -22.02 -3.14 16.04
C GLU A 315 -22.97 -4.31 16.37
N GLU A 316 -24.06 -4.49 15.61
CA GLU A 316 -25.12 -5.48 15.88
C GLU A 316 -24.64 -6.93 15.69
N GLU A 317 -23.79 -7.18 14.69
CA GLU A 317 -23.25 -8.52 14.38
C GLU A 317 -21.94 -8.81 15.13
N ASP A 318 -21.55 -7.95 16.07
CA ASP A 318 -20.33 -8.11 16.91
C ASP A 318 -19.07 -8.40 16.08
N ILE A 319 -18.94 -7.72 14.92
CA ILE A 319 -17.85 -7.96 13.97
C ILE A 319 -16.53 -7.39 14.45
N MET A 320 -16.55 -6.19 15.04
CA MET A 320 -15.36 -5.51 15.52
C MET A 320 -15.66 -4.50 16.63
N TYR A 321 -14.62 -4.09 17.36
CA TYR A 321 -14.74 -3.01 18.35
C TYR A 321 -14.90 -1.66 17.67
N ILE A 322 -16.07 -1.03 17.84
CA ILE A 322 -16.36 0.27 17.26
C ILE A 322 -15.58 1.37 18.01
N LYS A 323 -14.78 2.11 17.28
CA LYS A 323 -13.99 3.23 17.79
C LYS A 323 -14.63 4.57 17.37
N PRO A 324 -14.46 5.64 18.17
CA PRO A 324 -15.17 6.92 17.93
C PRO A 324 -14.86 7.59 16.59
N ASN A 325 -13.70 7.28 15.98
CA ASN A 325 -13.25 7.88 14.72
C ASN A 325 -13.70 7.14 13.47
N MET A 326 -14.24 5.92 13.58
CA MET A 326 -14.54 5.06 12.43
C MET A 326 -15.61 5.64 11.50
N GLU A 327 -16.76 6.08 12.06
CA GLU A 327 -17.82 6.66 11.24
C GLU A 327 -17.33 7.92 10.51
N GLN A 328 -16.58 8.78 11.19
CA GLN A 328 -16.02 9.98 10.57
C GLN A 328 -15.06 9.63 9.44
N ALA A 329 -14.16 8.67 9.67
CA ALA A 329 -13.21 8.21 8.65
C ALA A 329 -13.93 7.72 7.38
N LEU A 330 -15.01 6.95 7.54
CA LEU A 330 -15.82 6.51 6.41
C LEU A 330 -16.55 7.69 5.71
N ARG A 331 -17.11 8.63 6.48
CA ARG A 331 -17.79 9.82 5.94
C ARG A 331 -16.89 10.75 5.14
N GLU A 332 -15.64 10.88 5.53
CA GLU A 332 -14.65 11.68 4.81
C GLU A 332 -14.32 11.10 3.41
N HIS A 333 -14.65 9.81 3.17
CA HIS A 333 -14.32 9.07 1.95
C HIS A 333 -15.54 8.50 1.20
N MET A 334 -16.76 8.96 1.52
CA MET A 334 -18.00 8.46 0.88
C MET A 334 -18.03 8.55 -0.65
N GLY A 335 -17.12 9.31 -1.24
CA GLY A 335 -17.14 9.60 -2.67
C GLY A 335 -18.03 10.79 -3.03
N ARG A 336 -18.20 11.03 -4.32
CA ARG A 336 -19.01 12.11 -4.86
C ARG A 336 -19.84 11.60 -6.05
N TYR A 337 -20.93 12.29 -6.35
CA TYR A 337 -21.69 12.01 -7.56
C TYR A 337 -20.83 12.20 -8.81
N VAL A 338 -20.91 11.24 -9.71
CA VAL A 338 -20.26 11.27 -11.03
C VAL A 338 -21.33 10.99 -12.10
N PRO A 339 -21.49 11.85 -13.12
CA PRO A 339 -22.37 11.58 -14.25
C PRO A 339 -22.05 10.23 -14.90
N SER A 340 -23.06 9.55 -15.45
CA SER A 340 -22.95 8.16 -15.91
C SER A 340 -21.87 7.94 -16.97
N GLU A 341 -21.65 8.93 -17.84
CA GLU A 341 -20.66 8.92 -18.92
C GLU A 341 -19.21 9.03 -18.43
N ASN A 342 -19.01 9.52 -17.18
CA ASN A 342 -17.70 9.76 -16.59
C ASN A 342 -17.37 8.76 -15.46
N ARG A 343 -18.23 7.75 -15.23
CA ARG A 343 -18.03 6.77 -14.15
C ARG A 343 -16.93 5.79 -14.50
N ASN A 344 -15.93 5.71 -13.63
CA ASN A 344 -14.95 4.64 -13.63
C ASN A 344 -15.49 3.39 -12.92
N PHE A 345 -14.69 2.31 -12.88
CA PHE A 345 -15.07 1.04 -12.25
C PHE A 345 -15.64 1.21 -10.84
N PHE A 346 -14.93 1.93 -9.98
CA PHE A 346 -15.35 2.14 -8.58
C PHE A 346 -16.60 3.02 -8.48
N SER A 347 -16.65 4.09 -9.26
CA SER A 347 -17.84 4.96 -9.27
C SER A 347 -19.09 4.28 -9.85
N ILE A 348 -18.95 3.33 -10.78
CA ILE A 348 -20.05 2.49 -11.23
C ILE A 348 -20.62 1.72 -10.03
N GLY A 349 -19.76 1.00 -9.29
CA GLY A 349 -20.17 0.25 -8.09
C GLY A 349 -20.86 1.14 -7.05
N LEU A 350 -20.22 2.27 -6.70
CA LEU A 350 -20.74 3.24 -5.72
C LEU A 350 -22.14 3.77 -6.06
N HIS A 351 -22.45 3.99 -7.35
CA HIS A 351 -23.76 4.50 -7.75
C HIS A 351 -24.85 3.44 -7.75
N TYR A 352 -24.49 2.15 -7.84
CA TYR A 352 -25.45 1.06 -7.65
C TYR A 352 -25.69 0.75 -6.17
N ASP A 353 -24.64 0.50 -5.41
CA ASP A 353 -24.64 0.31 -3.97
C ASP A 353 -23.25 0.58 -3.40
N PRO A 354 -23.10 1.54 -2.49
CA PRO A 354 -21.80 1.87 -1.89
C PRO A 354 -21.26 0.79 -0.94
N LEU A 355 -22.10 -0.02 -0.31
CA LEU A 355 -21.73 -0.96 0.74
C LEU A 355 -20.59 -1.92 0.37
N PRO A 356 -20.56 -2.52 -0.85
CA PRO A 356 -19.44 -3.39 -1.22
C PRO A 356 -18.09 -2.67 -1.24
N LEU A 357 -18.06 -1.40 -1.70
CA LEU A 357 -16.82 -0.62 -1.64
C LEU A 357 -16.55 -0.09 -0.23
N TYR A 358 -17.58 0.23 0.57
CA TYR A 358 -17.39 0.66 1.95
C TYR A 358 -16.89 -0.46 2.86
N SER A 359 -17.13 -1.72 2.55
CA SER A 359 -16.44 -2.82 3.24
C SER A 359 -14.93 -2.80 2.97
N HIS A 360 -14.51 -2.51 1.74
CA HIS A 360 -13.10 -2.30 1.39
C HIS A 360 -12.50 -1.06 2.07
N PHE A 361 -13.30 -0.07 2.41
CA PHE A 361 -12.87 1.12 3.15
C PHE A 361 -12.47 0.85 4.61
N TYR A 362 -12.32 -0.43 4.97
CA TYR A 362 -11.56 -0.85 6.15
C TYR A 362 -10.20 -0.16 6.24
N HIS A 363 -9.57 0.16 5.12
CA HIS A 363 -8.38 0.99 5.05
C HIS A 363 -8.47 2.29 5.84
N TRP A 364 -9.60 3.02 5.71
CA TRP A 364 -9.77 4.30 6.38
C TRP A 364 -9.94 4.17 7.88
N PHE A 365 -10.49 3.03 8.34
CA PHE A 365 -10.51 2.71 9.78
C PHE A 365 -9.09 2.46 10.30
N ASP A 366 -8.28 1.69 9.57
CA ASP A 366 -6.89 1.38 9.93
C ASP A 366 -6.02 2.66 9.94
N LEU A 367 -6.14 3.51 8.91
CA LEU A 367 -5.41 4.78 8.85
C LEU A 367 -5.83 5.77 9.95
N ALA A 368 -7.11 5.83 10.28
CA ALA A 368 -7.59 6.65 11.38
C ALA A 368 -7.03 6.15 12.72
N GLU A 369 -6.94 4.83 12.91
CA GLU A 369 -6.36 4.24 14.10
C GLU A 369 -4.85 4.48 14.18
N ILE A 370 -4.11 4.32 13.08
CA ILE A 370 -2.68 4.64 13.01
C ILE A 370 -2.40 6.11 13.36
N ARG A 371 -3.27 7.02 12.94
CA ARG A 371 -3.16 8.46 13.23
C ARG A 371 -3.46 8.79 14.70
N ASP A 372 -4.57 8.25 15.23
CA ASP A 372 -5.13 8.68 16.51
C ASP A 372 -4.58 7.87 17.69
N ASN A 373 -4.27 6.59 17.47
CA ASN A 373 -3.73 5.65 18.44
C ASN A 373 -2.48 4.92 17.91
N PRO A 374 -1.41 5.63 17.56
CA PRO A 374 -0.24 5.04 16.93
C PRO A 374 0.39 3.96 17.82
N HIS A 375 0.81 2.86 17.21
CA HIS A 375 1.44 1.74 17.92
C HIS A 375 2.61 2.21 18.78
N VAL A 376 2.72 1.71 20.02
CA VAL A 376 3.75 2.11 21.00
C VAL A 376 5.16 1.81 20.52
N ASN A 377 5.34 0.70 19.80
CA ASN A 377 6.62 0.31 19.21
C ASN A 377 6.89 1.12 17.93
N PRO A 378 7.97 1.92 17.84
CA PRO A 378 8.30 2.74 16.69
C PRO A 378 8.54 1.92 15.40
N ILE A 379 9.02 0.67 15.50
CA ILE A 379 9.22 -0.23 14.37
C ILE A 379 7.89 -0.50 13.64
N ARG A 380 6.78 -0.58 14.38
CA ARG A 380 5.45 -0.91 13.86
C ARG A 380 4.56 0.31 13.59
N ARG A 381 4.96 1.47 14.16
CA ARG A 381 4.22 2.73 14.03
C ARG A 381 4.58 3.49 12.76
N LEU A 382 5.85 3.46 12.36
CA LEU A 382 6.31 4.17 11.17
C LEU A 382 5.85 3.42 9.92
N ALA A 383 5.50 4.18 8.87
CA ALA A 383 5.16 3.58 7.59
C ALA A 383 6.29 2.67 7.09
N PRO A 384 5.99 1.40 6.76
CA PRO A 384 6.99 0.47 6.25
C PRO A 384 7.57 0.93 4.91
N LEU A 385 8.86 0.66 4.70
CA LEU A 385 9.50 0.88 3.42
C LEU A 385 9.19 -0.25 2.44
N TYR A 386 9.29 0.02 1.13
CA TYR A 386 9.16 -0.97 0.05
C TYR A 386 7.80 -1.67 0.01
N ASN A 387 6.75 -1.03 0.55
CA ASN A 387 5.35 -1.52 0.55
C ASN A 387 5.17 -2.93 1.14
N ILE A 388 6.03 -3.32 2.07
CA ILE A 388 6.00 -4.67 2.66
C ILE A 388 4.76 -4.94 3.52
N TYR A 389 3.95 -3.91 3.76
CA TYR A 389 2.65 -3.99 4.45
C TYR A 389 1.48 -4.38 3.51
N ASP A 390 1.67 -4.41 2.19
CA ASP A 390 0.59 -4.55 1.21
C ASP A 390 -0.30 -5.77 1.46
N SER A 391 0.29 -6.92 1.78
CA SER A 391 -0.45 -8.14 2.09
C SER A 391 -1.36 -7.97 3.32
N LYS A 392 -0.99 -7.09 4.28
CA LYS A 392 -1.84 -6.74 5.41
C LYS A 392 -2.95 -5.79 5.00
N SER A 393 -2.60 -4.61 4.46
CA SER A 393 -3.55 -3.53 4.21
C SER A 393 -4.55 -3.86 3.12
N GLU A 394 -4.08 -4.21 1.92
CA GLU A 394 -4.95 -4.57 0.80
C GLU A 394 -5.59 -5.95 1.01
N GLY A 395 -4.85 -6.86 1.65
CA GLY A 395 -5.35 -8.19 1.95
C GLY A 395 -6.56 -8.16 2.88
N ILE A 396 -6.51 -7.41 3.99
CA ILE A 396 -7.64 -7.33 4.93
C ILE A 396 -8.82 -6.62 4.31
N ALA A 397 -8.60 -5.52 3.59
CA ALA A 397 -9.67 -4.79 2.93
C ALA A 397 -10.42 -5.66 1.90
N THR A 398 -9.68 -6.55 1.21
CA THR A 398 -10.28 -7.52 0.29
C THR A 398 -10.95 -8.69 1.03
N ALA A 399 -10.36 -9.17 2.12
CA ALA A 399 -10.91 -10.28 2.89
C ALA A 399 -12.24 -9.91 3.57
N VAL A 400 -12.34 -8.73 4.16
CA VAL A 400 -13.56 -8.29 4.86
C VAL A 400 -14.74 -8.08 3.92
N GLU A 401 -14.55 -7.82 2.63
CA GLU A 401 -15.65 -7.78 1.66
C GLU A 401 -16.43 -9.10 1.62
N GLU A 402 -15.71 -10.22 1.61
CA GLU A 402 -16.32 -11.55 1.63
C GLU A 402 -16.75 -11.96 3.05
N MET A 403 -16.00 -11.61 4.08
CA MET A 403 -16.38 -11.86 5.47
C MET A 403 -17.73 -11.19 5.80
N PHE A 404 -17.91 -9.92 5.45
CA PHE A 404 -19.15 -9.19 5.69
C PHE A 404 -20.30 -9.70 4.82
N LEU A 405 -20.00 -10.19 3.62
CA LEU A 405 -20.99 -10.87 2.78
C LEU A 405 -21.53 -12.13 3.49
N HIS A 406 -20.66 -12.91 4.12
CA HIS A 406 -21.08 -14.11 4.86
C HIS A 406 -21.72 -13.79 6.22
N ALA A 407 -21.36 -12.67 6.84
CA ALA A 407 -21.95 -12.21 8.09
C ALA A 407 -23.33 -11.52 7.89
N GLY A 408 -23.83 -11.36 6.65
CA GLY A 408 -25.21 -10.91 6.39
C GLY A 408 -25.35 -9.42 6.01
N LEU A 409 -24.27 -8.67 5.78
CA LEU A 409 -24.34 -7.23 5.43
C LEU A 409 -25.30 -6.92 4.27
N TYR A 410 -25.49 -7.87 3.34
CA TYR A 410 -26.27 -7.69 2.11
C TYR A 410 -27.59 -8.47 2.10
N ASP A 411 -28.07 -8.99 3.24
CA ASP A 411 -29.24 -9.88 3.25
C ASP A 411 -30.55 -9.17 2.85
N ASP A 412 -30.66 -7.88 3.14
CA ASP A 412 -31.78 -7.04 2.69
C ASP A 412 -31.68 -6.56 1.23
N ASN A 413 -30.45 -6.58 0.65
CA ASN A 413 -30.20 -6.27 -0.77
C ASN A 413 -29.28 -7.33 -1.41
N PRO A 414 -29.78 -8.54 -1.71
CA PRO A 414 -28.95 -9.65 -2.19
C PRO A 414 -28.20 -9.36 -3.49
N ARG A 415 -28.63 -8.37 -4.30
CA ARG A 415 -27.90 -8.00 -5.51
C ARG A 415 -26.58 -7.32 -5.26
N SER A 416 -26.38 -6.73 -4.08
CA SER A 416 -25.08 -6.15 -3.67
C SER A 416 -23.99 -7.21 -3.58
N ARG A 417 -24.36 -8.47 -3.28
CA ARG A 417 -23.44 -9.63 -3.32
C ARG A 417 -22.81 -9.84 -4.71
N GLU A 418 -23.55 -9.49 -5.78
CA GLU A 418 -23.02 -9.55 -7.15
C GLU A 418 -21.85 -8.58 -7.35
N ILE A 419 -21.90 -7.40 -6.71
CA ILE A 419 -20.81 -6.39 -6.79
C ILE A 419 -19.56 -6.90 -6.09
N VAL A 420 -19.67 -7.55 -4.93
CA VAL A 420 -18.52 -8.16 -4.23
C VAL A 420 -17.76 -9.13 -5.16
N TRP A 421 -18.50 -10.01 -5.84
CA TRP A 421 -17.88 -10.95 -6.78
C TRP A 421 -17.29 -10.29 -8.02
N ILE A 422 -17.88 -9.17 -8.50
CA ILE A 422 -17.31 -8.37 -9.59
C ILE A 422 -15.98 -7.74 -9.13
N MET A 423 -15.92 -7.19 -7.92
CA MET A 423 -14.71 -6.59 -7.37
C MET A 423 -13.60 -7.63 -7.18
N LEU A 424 -13.92 -8.82 -6.68
CA LEU A 424 -12.95 -9.91 -6.54
C LEU A 424 -12.42 -10.38 -7.89
N ALA A 425 -13.28 -10.53 -8.91
CA ALA A 425 -12.86 -10.89 -10.26
C ALA A 425 -11.94 -9.83 -10.88
N GLN A 426 -12.24 -8.55 -10.68
CA GLN A 426 -11.42 -7.44 -11.15
C GLN A 426 -10.03 -7.47 -10.50
N ARG A 427 -9.94 -7.69 -9.18
CA ARG A 427 -8.65 -7.78 -8.47
C ARG A 427 -7.81 -8.97 -8.94
N ALA A 428 -8.40 -10.14 -9.10
CA ALA A 428 -7.71 -11.30 -9.63
C ALA A 428 -7.22 -11.07 -11.08
N ALA A 429 -8.04 -10.46 -11.92
CA ALA A 429 -7.69 -10.16 -13.32
C ALA A 429 -6.51 -9.16 -13.43
N ARG A 430 -6.53 -8.08 -12.63
CA ARG A 430 -5.45 -7.09 -12.65
C ARG A 430 -4.14 -7.64 -12.11
N GLY A 431 -4.21 -8.49 -11.07
CA GLY A 431 -3.05 -9.17 -10.52
C GLY A 431 -2.41 -10.15 -11.51
N LEU A 432 -3.20 -10.89 -12.29
CA LEU A 432 -2.70 -11.75 -13.37
C LEU A 432 -1.97 -10.93 -14.45
N GLY A 433 -2.53 -9.80 -14.88
CA GLY A 433 -1.86 -8.88 -15.80
C GLY A 433 -0.51 -8.42 -15.25
N SER A 434 -0.45 -8.04 -13.98
CA SER A 434 0.78 -7.65 -13.30
C SER A 434 1.83 -8.77 -13.30
N LEU A 435 1.45 -10.00 -12.99
CA LEU A 435 2.34 -11.16 -13.01
C LEU A 435 2.95 -11.40 -14.39
N TYR A 436 2.12 -11.35 -15.44
CA TYR A 436 2.59 -11.56 -16.81
C TYR A 436 3.49 -10.41 -17.29
N ALA A 437 3.22 -9.17 -16.91
CA ALA A 437 4.07 -8.02 -17.20
C ALA A 437 5.43 -8.15 -16.48
N HIS A 438 5.47 -8.54 -15.21
CA HIS A 438 6.71 -8.78 -14.47
C HIS A 438 7.55 -9.92 -15.04
N ALA A 439 6.91 -10.96 -15.56
CA ALA A 439 7.58 -12.07 -16.24
C ALA A 439 8.10 -11.69 -17.64
N ASN A 440 7.85 -10.48 -18.13
CA ASN A 440 8.11 -10.03 -19.50
C ASN A 440 7.43 -10.92 -20.55
N MET A 441 6.29 -11.53 -20.22
CA MET A 441 5.45 -12.32 -21.12
C MET A 441 4.44 -11.44 -21.86
N MET A 442 4.12 -10.29 -21.27
CA MET A 442 3.21 -9.29 -21.80
C MET A 442 3.80 -7.90 -21.62
N THR A 443 3.46 -7.01 -22.55
CA THR A 443 3.61 -5.57 -22.36
C THR A 443 2.58 -5.08 -21.35
N MET A 444 2.73 -3.87 -20.85
CA MET A 444 1.74 -3.24 -19.96
C MET A 444 0.37 -3.09 -20.65
N GLU A 445 0.34 -2.81 -21.95
CA GLU A 445 -0.90 -2.73 -22.73
C GLU A 445 -1.60 -4.10 -22.81
N GLU A 446 -0.87 -5.17 -23.11
CA GLU A 446 -1.44 -6.53 -23.12
C GLU A 446 -1.92 -6.97 -21.74
N ALA A 447 -1.20 -6.65 -20.68
CA ALA A 447 -1.63 -6.87 -19.30
C ALA A 447 -2.93 -6.12 -18.98
N SER A 448 -3.07 -4.89 -19.47
CA SER A 448 -4.31 -4.12 -19.36
C SER A 448 -5.49 -4.81 -20.04
N GLN A 449 -5.28 -5.47 -21.20
CA GLN A 449 -6.34 -6.23 -21.88
C GLN A 449 -6.79 -7.47 -21.08
N VAL A 450 -5.89 -8.11 -20.32
CA VAL A 450 -6.27 -9.19 -19.38
C VAL A 450 -7.25 -8.66 -18.34
N HIS A 451 -6.92 -7.50 -17.76
CA HIS A 451 -7.76 -6.84 -16.76
C HIS A 451 -9.15 -6.49 -17.31
N VAL A 452 -9.23 -5.85 -18.49
CA VAL A 452 -10.51 -5.51 -19.15
C VAL A 452 -11.34 -6.76 -19.45
N LYS A 453 -10.72 -7.76 -20.08
CA LYS A 453 -11.39 -8.98 -20.53
C LYS A 453 -12.06 -9.74 -19.39
N TRP A 454 -11.40 -9.82 -18.24
CA TRP A 454 -11.85 -10.65 -17.13
C TRP A 454 -12.62 -9.88 -16.05
N THR A 455 -12.80 -8.57 -16.19
CA THR A 455 -13.69 -7.82 -15.31
C THR A 455 -15.15 -7.97 -15.81
N PRO A 456 -16.07 -8.48 -14.95
CA PRO A 456 -17.45 -8.72 -15.37
C PRO A 456 -18.19 -7.46 -15.79
N ARG A 457 -19.24 -7.63 -16.62
CA ARG A 457 -20.19 -6.58 -17.05
C ARG A 457 -19.54 -5.43 -17.83
N ASN A 458 -18.34 -5.63 -18.36
CA ASN A 458 -17.57 -4.62 -19.10
C ASN A 458 -17.35 -3.31 -18.30
N TRP A 459 -17.29 -3.40 -16.97
CA TRP A 459 -17.13 -2.21 -16.11
C TRP A 459 -15.75 -1.55 -16.26
N MET A 460 -14.76 -2.26 -16.82
CA MET A 460 -13.43 -1.70 -17.15
C MET A 460 -13.27 -1.25 -18.61
N GLU A 461 -14.23 -1.54 -19.49
CA GLU A 461 -14.07 -1.27 -20.93
C GLU A 461 -13.97 0.22 -21.27
N ARG A 462 -14.58 1.08 -20.45
CA ARG A 462 -14.65 2.53 -20.66
C ARG A 462 -13.63 3.34 -19.84
N GLU A 463 -12.68 2.66 -19.18
CA GLU A 463 -11.86 3.27 -18.15
C GLU A 463 -10.35 3.17 -18.45
N PRO A 464 -9.82 3.97 -19.43
CA PRO A 464 -8.42 3.89 -19.79
C PRO A 464 -7.48 4.48 -18.72
N GLU A 465 -7.91 5.49 -17.96
CA GLU A 465 -7.03 6.22 -17.06
C GLU A 465 -6.72 5.40 -15.79
N LEU A 466 -7.73 4.88 -15.10
CA LEU A 466 -7.56 4.01 -13.94
C LEU A 466 -6.77 2.75 -14.34
N LEU A 467 -7.12 2.13 -15.47
CA LEU A 467 -6.46 0.93 -15.97
C LEU A 467 -4.97 1.16 -16.21
N ARG A 468 -4.61 2.28 -16.85
CA ARG A 468 -3.22 2.65 -17.07
C ARG A 468 -2.48 2.96 -15.77
N PHE A 469 -3.13 3.67 -14.85
CA PHE A 469 -2.57 3.95 -13.55
C PHE A 469 -2.27 2.66 -12.78
N GLU A 470 -3.24 1.76 -12.63
CA GLU A 470 -3.08 0.50 -11.92
C GLU A 470 -1.98 -0.39 -12.51
N GLN A 471 -2.00 -0.66 -13.81
CA GLN A 471 -0.98 -1.53 -14.42
C GLN A 471 0.43 -0.93 -14.34
N HIS A 472 0.53 0.38 -14.36
CA HIS A 472 1.78 1.10 -14.18
C HIS A 472 2.30 1.04 -12.74
N LEU A 473 1.41 1.25 -11.78
CA LEU A 473 1.70 1.09 -10.35
C LEU A 473 2.25 -0.31 -10.06
N TYR A 474 1.59 -1.34 -10.58
CA TYR A 474 2.00 -2.73 -10.34
C TYR A 474 3.33 -3.08 -10.98
N LEU A 475 3.64 -2.51 -12.13
CA LEU A 475 4.94 -2.71 -12.78
C LEU A 475 6.10 -2.06 -11.99
N ARG A 476 5.83 -0.97 -11.28
CA ARG A 476 6.79 -0.28 -10.39
C ARG A 476 6.98 -0.96 -9.05
N GLN A 477 5.93 -1.57 -8.56
CA GLN A 477 5.87 -2.18 -7.23
C GLN A 477 5.55 -3.67 -7.37
N PRO A 478 6.59 -4.53 -7.50
CA PRO A 478 6.37 -5.97 -7.58
C PRO A 478 5.59 -6.48 -6.38
N GLY A 479 4.53 -7.25 -6.64
CA GLY A 479 3.66 -7.80 -5.61
C GLY A 479 2.44 -6.93 -5.26
N TYR A 480 2.43 -5.62 -5.58
CA TYR A 480 1.27 -4.79 -5.26
C TYR A 480 0.00 -5.26 -6.00
N GLY A 481 0.09 -5.55 -7.29
CA GLY A 481 -1.07 -6.01 -8.08
C GLY A 481 -1.67 -7.34 -7.61
N THR A 482 -0.91 -8.17 -6.91
CA THR A 482 -1.36 -9.46 -6.41
C THR A 482 -1.73 -9.45 -4.94
N CYS A 483 -1.28 -8.45 -4.16
CA CYS A 483 -1.42 -8.44 -2.69
C CYS A 483 -2.87 -8.47 -2.19
N TYR A 484 -3.82 -7.98 -2.96
CA TYR A 484 -5.26 -8.10 -2.70
C TYR A 484 -5.69 -9.56 -2.52
N ILE A 485 -5.29 -10.42 -3.46
CA ILE A 485 -5.66 -11.84 -3.46
C ILE A 485 -4.71 -12.66 -2.58
N THR A 486 -3.40 -12.44 -2.69
CA THR A 486 -2.41 -13.15 -1.86
C THR A 486 -2.57 -12.80 -0.39
N GLY A 487 -2.80 -11.51 -0.07
CA GLY A 487 -3.06 -11.06 1.30
C GLY A 487 -4.36 -11.65 1.86
N LYS A 488 -5.46 -11.60 1.09
CA LYS A 488 -6.71 -12.28 1.47
C LYS A 488 -6.48 -13.76 1.78
N TYR A 489 -5.78 -14.48 0.91
CA TYR A 489 -5.45 -15.89 1.11
C TYR A 489 -4.66 -16.13 2.40
N LEU A 490 -3.65 -15.32 2.67
CA LEU A 490 -2.83 -15.43 3.88
C LEU A 490 -3.64 -15.14 5.15
N ILE A 491 -4.59 -14.21 5.08
CA ILE A 491 -5.48 -13.89 6.21
C ILE A 491 -6.46 -15.02 6.48
N GLU A 492 -7.06 -15.60 5.44
CA GLU A 492 -7.95 -16.77 5.55
C GLU A 492 -7.20 -17.96 6.17
N LYS A 493 -5.96 -18.19 5.73
CA LYS A 493 -5.09 -19.21 6.31
C LYS A 493 -4.78 -18.92 7.78
N LEU A 494 -4.40 -17.67 8.11
CA LEU A 494 -4.16 -17.25 9.49
C LEU A 494 -5.39 -17.47 10.36
N MET A 495 -6.59 -17.08 9.88
CA MET A 495 -7.85 -17.24 10.60
C MET A 495 -8.12 -18.73 10.90
N THR A 496 -7.90 -19.61 9.92
CA THR A 496 -8.07 -21.06 10.07
C THR A 496 -7.10 -21.63 11.10
N GLU A 497 -5.81 -21.35 10.98
CA GLU A 497 -4.78 -21.86 11.89
C GLU A 497 -4.94 -21.29 13.31
N TYR A 498 -5.41 -20.05 13.45
CA TYR A 498 -5.70 -19.45 14.74
C TYR A 498 -6.93 -20.07 15.40
N ALA A 499 -7.99 -20.36 14.63
CA ALA A 499 -9.17 -21.07 15.13
C ALA A 499 -8.81 -22.48 15.61
N GLU A 500 -8.02 -23.25 14.83
CA GLU A 500 -7.53 -24.57 15.23
C GLU A 500 -6.72 -24.53 16.54
N LYS A 501 -5.86 -23.53 16.69
CA LYS A 501 -5.12 -23.30 17.94
C LYS A 501 -6.05 -23.06 19.11
N LEU A 502 -7.07 -22.20 18.96
CA LEU A 502 -8.03 -21.91 20.00
C LEU A 502 -8.83 -23.15 20.40
N GLU A 503 -9.29 -23.96 19.44
CA GLU A 503 -9.96 -25.24 19.69
C GLU A 503 -9.07 -26.18 20.50
N THR A 504 -7.78 -26.28 20.14
CA THR A 504 -6.80 -27.09 20.89
C THR A 504 -6.62 -26.60 22.33
N GLU A 505 -6.74 -25.28 22.54
CA GLU A 505 -6.70 -24.65 23.87
C GLU A 505 -8.06 -24.70 24.62
N GLY A 506 -9.11 -25.28 24.01
CA GLY A 506 -10.46 -25.32 24.56
C GLY A 506 -11.17 -23.96 24.60
N LYS A 507 -10.82 -23.05 23.68
CA LYS A 507 -11.38 -21.71 23.54
C LYS A 507 -12.24 -21.62 22.26
N GLU A 508 -13.24 -20.76 22.30
CA GLU A 508 -14.06 -20.46 21.12
C GLU A 508 -13.39 -19.37 20.25
N PHE A 509 -13.59 -19.47 18.93
CA PHE A 509 -13.18 -18.44 17.99
C PHE A 509 -14.17 -17.26 18.01
N SER A 510 -13.65 -16.05 18.04
CA SER A 510 -14.40 -14.79 17.88
C SER A 510 -13.80 -13.99 16.73
N LEU A 511 -14.62 -13.61 15.76
CA LEU A 511 -14.18 -12.76 14.64
C LEU A 511 -13.71 -11.40 15.15
N LYS A 512 -14.42 -10.81 16.09
CA LYS A 512 -14.10 -9.55 16.73
C LYS A 512 -12.70 -9.57 17.40
N ASP A 513 -12.42 -10.62 18.19
CA ASP A 513 -11.13 -10.77 18.86
C ASP A 513 -10.00 -11.07 17.87
N PHE A 514 -10.31 -11.79 16.79
CA PHE A 514 -9.36 -12.03 15.71
C PHE A 514 -8.95 -10.72 15.03
N LEU A 515 -9.93 -9.91 14.60
CA LEU A 515 -9.68 -8.62 13.94
C LEU A 515 -8.96 -7.64 14.88
N GLU A 516 -9.32 -7.60 16.17
CA GLU A 516 -8.63 -6.74 17.15
C GLU A 516 -7.15 -7.13 17.30
N LYS A 517 -6.84 -8.43 17.42
CA LYS A 517 -5.45 -8.90 17.48
C LYS A 517 -4.68 -8.64 16.20
N TYR A 518 -5.35 -8.85 15.06
CA TYR A 518 -4.76 -8.58 13.75
C TYR A 518 -4.38 -7.10 13.60
N ASN A 519 -5.28 -6.20 13.96
CA ASN A 519 -5.05 -4.76 13.86
C ASN A 519 -3.98 -4.27 14.84
N ASN A 520 -4.02 -4.75 16.08
CA ASN A 520 -3.08 -4.38 17.14
C ASN A 520 -1.65 -4.84 16.89
N ALA A 521 -1.41 -5.73 15.92
CA ALA A 521 -0.07 -6.11 15.51
C ALA A 521 0.74 -4.97 14.86
N GLY A 522 0.08 -3.88 14.46
CA GLY A 522 0.70 -2.75 13.79
C GLY A 522 0.95 -2.99 12.29
N SER A 523 1.75 -2.13 11.65
CA SER A 523 1.98 -2.15 10.21
C SER A 523 3.03 -3.18 9.79
N ILE A 524 2.76 -4.47 10.00
CA ILE A 524 3.64 -5.59 9.63
C ILE A 524 2.93 -6.59 8.70
N PRO A 525 3.67 -7.33 7.85
CA PRO A 525 3.09 -8.33 6.95
C PRO A 525 2.30 -9.43 7.66
N VAL A 526 1.33 -10.04 6.96
CA VAL A 526 0.46 -11.10 7.49
C VAL A 526 1.24 -12.28 8.06
N GLU A 527 2.32 -12.71 7.40
CA GLU A 527 3.14 -13.83 7.91
C GLU A 527 3.84 -13.51 9.24
N LEU A 528 4.15 -12.25 9.53
CA LEU A 528 4.68 -11.86 10.85
C LEU A 528 3.57 -11.83 11.91
N ILE A 529 2.36 -11.40 11.54
CA ILE A 529 1.18 -11.49 12.41
C ILE A 529 0.87 -12.95 12.73
N LYS A 530 0.91 -13.82 11.71
CA LYS A 530 0.76 -15.27 11.89
C LYS A 530 1.80 -15.83 12.85
N PHE A 531 3.08 -15.49 12.67
CA PHE A 531 4.16 -15.93 13.55
C PHE A 531 3.92 -15.53 15.02
N GLU A 532 3.31 -14.37 15.28
CA GLU A 532 2.95 -13.95 16.63
C GLU A 532 1.74 -14.70 17.19
N MET A 533 0.67 -14.82 16.41
CA MET A 533 -0.62 -15.34 16.87
C MET A 533 -0.62 -16.88 16.98
N VAL A 534 -0.03 -17.55 16.01
CA VAL A 534 -0.07 -19.04 15.90
C VAL A 534 1.26 -19.66 16.31
N GLY A 535 2.37 -19.17 15.77
CA GLY A 535 3.68 -19.61 16.23
C GLY A 535 4.54 -20.39 15.26
N GLU A 536 4.26 -20.37 13.97
CA GLU A 536 5.22 -20.92 12.97
C GLU A 536 5.17 -20.15 11.65
#